data_9903ce714c0a39958660c61ebe91f08f
#
_entry.id   9903ce714c0a39958660c61ebe91f08f
#
_cell.length_a   1.000
_cell.length_b   1.000
_cell.length_c   1.000
_cell.angle_alpha   90.00
_cell.angle_beta   90.00
_cell.angle_gamma   90.00
#
_symmetry.space_group_name_H-M   'P 1'
#
loop_
_entity.id
_entity.type
_entity.pdbx_description
1 polymer ?
#
loop_
_entity_poly.entity_id
_entity_poly.type
_entity_poly.pdbx_seq_one_letter_code
_entity_poly.pdbx_strand_id
1 'polypeptide(L)'
;GACSFIGTASTMQIMAEALGLARPGSALMPATSPDLLNYAREAGKQAVKLAKMDNMRPSDIVTMDSFENAILVHAAISGSTNCLLHLPAIAHELGIEITGDTFDRLHRGAKYLLDIRPAGKWPAECFYYAGGVPAIMEEIKDHLHLDVMTVTGKTLGENLKELKENGFYERCEKWLRKFNERYGISITRQDIIRQIGRA
;
A
#
# COMPACT_ATOMS: atom_id res chain seq x y z
N GLY A 1 10.55 7.26 -1.46
CA GLY A 1 9.60 7.12 -2.56
C GLY A 1 10.24 7.41 -3.90
N ALA A 2 9.70 6.82 -4.94
CA ALA A 2 10.23 6.93 -6.30
C ALA A 2 9.95 8.29 -6.94
N CYS A 3 8.88 8.99 -6.52
CA CYS A 3 8.43 10.23 -7.12
C CYS A 3 7.66 11.09 -6.10
N SER A 4 7.51 12.39 -6.40
CA SER A 4 6.75 13.32 -5.54
C SER A 4 5.23 13.29 -5.75
N PHE A 5 4.74 12.44 -6.65
CA PHE A 5 3.31 12.28 -6.97
C PHE A 5 2.96 10.80 -7.21
N ILE A 6 1.66 10.48 -7.28
CA ILE A 6 1.17 9.14 -7.57
C ILE A 6 1.18 8.92 -9.10
N GLY A 7 2.37 8.59 -9.63
CA GLY A 7 2.55 8.09 -10.99
C GLY A 7 2.72 6.57 -10.98
N THR A 8 3.14 6.00 -12.10
CA THR A 8 3.31 4.55 -12.28
C THR A 8 4.23 3.93 -11.22
N ALA A 9 5.42 4.52 -11.02
CA ALA A 9 6.40 3.98 -10.06
C ALA A 9 5.87 3.96 -8.62
N SER A 10 5.25 5.07 -8.17
CA SER A 10 4.64 5.15 -6.84
C SER A 10 3.46 4.19 -6.70
N THR A 11 2.59 4.12 -7.73
CA THR A 11 1.46 3.20 -7.72
C THR A 11 1.92 1.76 -7.65
N MET A 12 2.93 1.34 -8.42
CA MET A 12 3.41 -0.05 -8.39
C MET A 12 4.10 -0.42 -7.07
N GLN A 13 4.74 0.51 -6.37
CA GLN A 13 5.20 0.27 -5.00
C GLN A 13 4.01 -0.02 -4.06
N ILE A 14 2.93 0.76 -4.18
CA ILE A 14 1.70 0.55 -3.41
C ILE A 14 1.08 -0.81 -3.76
N MET A 15 1.02 -1.16 -5.05
CA MET A 15 0.45 -2.45 -5.50
C MET A 15 1.26 -3.64 -5.01
N ALA A 16 2.60 -3.56 -4.99
CA ALA A 16 3.44 -4.63 -4.44
C ALA A 16 3.14 -4.88 -2.95
N GLU A 17 2.87 -3.83 -2.19
CA GLU A 17 2.47 -3.95 -0.78
C GLU A 17 1.02 -4.49 -0.67
N ALA A 18 0.10 -3.99 -1.50
CA ALA A 18 -1.30 -4.42 -1.50
C ALA A 18 -1.49 -5.88 -1.91
N LEU A 19 -0.65 -6.40 -2.81
CA LEU A 19 -0.59 -7.82 -3.18
C LEU A 19 0.02 -8.71 -2.09
N GLY A 20 0.55 -8.15 -1.01
CA GLY A 20 1.26 -8.91 0.02
C GLY A 20 2.70 -9.28 -0.36
N LEU A 21 3.26 -8.76 -1.45
CA LEU A 21 4.63 -9.04 -1.95
C LEU A 21 5.70 -8.09 -1.38
N ALA A 22 5.31 -7.03 -0.70
CA ALA A 22 6.22 -6.13 0.01
C ALA A 22 5.87 -6.05 1.49
N ARG A 23 6.84 -5.68 2.32
CA ARG A 23 6.61 -5.54 3.76
C ARG A 23 5.63 -4.41 4.04
N PRO A 24 4.66 -4.61 4.96
CA PRO A 24 3.69 -3.59 5.33
C PRO A 24 4.37 -2.29 5.79
N GLY A 25 3.85 -1.15 5.30
CA GLY A 25 4.40 0.17 5.59
C GLY A 25 5.71 0.50 4.87
N SER A 26 6.08 -0.24 3.82
CA SER A 26 7.30 0.03 3.05
C SER A 26 7.08 0.93 1.84
N ALA A 27 5.90 0.90 1.23
CA ALA A 27 5.61 1.67 0.03
C ALA A 27 5.69 3.18 0.30
N LEU A 28 6.33 3.87 -0.62
CA LEU A 28 6.54 5.32 -0.62
C LEU A 28 7.31 5.87 0.58
N MET A 29 8.00 5.03 1.36
CA MET A 29 8.95 5.53 2.35
C MET A 29 9.90 6.52 1.67
N PRO A 30 10.09 7.74 2.20
CA PRO A 30 10.99 8.73 1.60
C PRO A 30 12.41 8.19 1.45
N ALA A 31 13.02 8.41 0.28
CA ALA A 31 14.38 7.93 -0.01
C ALA A 31 15.44 8.50 0.96
N THR A 32 15.13 9.63 1.58
CA THR A 32 15.97 10.30 2.59
C THR A 32 15.70 9.84 4.02
N SER A 33 14.73 8.92 4.21
CA SER A 33 14.44 8.40 5.54
C SER A 33 15.58 7.51 6.06
N PRO A 34 16.08 7.71 7.27
CA PRO A 34 17.06 6.82 7.87
C PRO A 34 16.52 5.39 8.08
N ASP A 35 15.19 5.23 8.17
CA ASP A 35 14.54 3.94 8.34
C ASP A 35 14.62 3.07 7.08
N LEU A 36 14.86 3.66 5.90
CA LEU A 36 14.91 2.93 4.62
C LEU A 36 15.96 1.81 4.63
N LEU A 37 17.15 2.08 5.18
CA LEU A 37 18.22 1.08 5.28
C LEU A 37 17.85 -0.08 6.21
N ASN A 38 17.14 0.22 7.28
CA ASN A 38 16.65 -0.82 8.20
C ASN A 38 15.58 -1.67 7.52
N TYR A 39 14.64 -1.06 6.81
CA TYR A 39 13.64 -1.80 6.02
C TYR A 39 14.28 -2.68 4.97
N ALA A 40 15.29 -2.19 4.23
CA ALA A 40 16.02 -2.97 3.23
C ALA A 40 16.73 -4.17 3.87
N ARG A 41 17.38 -3.98 5.02
CA ARG A 41 18.04 -5.06 5.77
C ARG A 41 17.06 -6.13 6.23
N GLU A 42 15.93 -5.72 6.79
CA GLU A 42 14.89 -6.66 7.23
C GLU A 42 14.21 -7.36 6.05
N ALA A 43 14.02 -6.69 4.91
CA ALA A 43 13.53 -7.32 3.69
C ALA A 43 14.49 -8.41 3.20
N GLY A 44 15.81 -8.17 3.21
CA GLY A 44 16.81 -9.17 2.87
C GLY A 44 16.80 -10.38 3.82
N LYS A 45 16.69 -10.16 5.13
CA LYS A 45 16.54 -11.26 6.10
C LYS A 45 15.27 -12.07 5.85
N GLN A 46 14.15 -11.40 5.55
CA GLN A 46 12.88 -12.07 5.26
C GLN A 46 12.97 -12.88 3.96
N ALA A 47 13.60 -12.36 2.90
CA ALA A 47 13.79 -13.08 1.65
C ALA A 47 14.57 -14.39 1.87
N VAL A 48 15.65 -14.35 2.66
CA VAL A 48 16.42 -15.56 3.02
C VAL A 48 15.59 -16.55 3.85
N LYS A 49 14.72 -16.04 4.74
CA LYS A 49 13.81 -16.89 5.51
C LYS A 49 12.79 -17.57 4.60
N LEU A 50 12.15 -16.81 3.71
CA LEU A 50 11.15 -17.33 2.76
C LEU A 50 11.74 -18.39 1.82
N ALA A 51 12.97 -18.20 1.34
CA ALA A 51 13.66 -19.16 0.48
C ALA A 51 13.89 -20.53 1.13
N LYS A 52 13.76 -20.62 2.47
CA LYS A 52 13.91 -21.88 3.25
C LYS A 52 12.56 -22.46 3.70
N MET A 53 11.46 -21.80 3.36
CA MET A 53 10.11 -22.23 3.73
C MET A 53 9.42 -22.87 2.53
N ASP A 54 8.70 -23.94 2.77
CA ASP A 54 7.78 -24.50 1.79
C ASP A 54 6.52 -23.62 1.69
N ASN A 55 5.89 -23.59 0.50
CA ASN A 55 4.63 -22.90 0.25
C ASN A 55 4.65 -21.37 0.53
N MET A 56 5.80 -20.74 0.27
CA MET A 56 5.97 -19.29 0.42
C MET A 56 6.56 -18.62 -0.84
N ARG A 57 6.38 -19.25 -2.00
CA ARG A 57 6.69 -18.64 -3.30
C ARG A 57 5.66 -17.55 -3.64
N PRO A 58 5.94 -16.62 -4.53
CA PRO A 58 4.94 -15.65 -5.01
C PRO A 58 3.63 -16.31 -5.46
N SER A 59 3.71 -17.46 -6.13
CA SER A 59 2.55 -18.27 -6.55
C SER A 59 1.75 -18.88 -5.40
N ASP A 60 2.34 -19.01 -4.21
CA ASP A 60 1.65 -19.53 -3.04
C ASP A 60 1.00 -18.40 -2.21
N ILE A 61 1.50 -17.18 -2.36
CA ILE A 61 1.06 -15.98 -1.62
C ILE A 61 -0.03 -15.22 -2.38
N VAL A 62 0.20 -14.96 -3.68
CA VAL A 62 -0.68 -14.10 -4.48
C VAL A 62 -1.82 -14.92 -5.07
N THR A 63 -3.02 -14.61 -4.64
CA THR A 63 -4.27 -15.23 -5.08
C THR A 63 -5.17 -14.20 -5.78
N MET A 64 -6.31 -14.63 -6.32
CA MET A 64 -7.31 -13.70 -6.85
C MET A 64 -7.74 -12.68 -5.79
N ASP A 65 -7.93 -13.11 -4.54
CA ASP A 65 -8.29 -12.23 -3.42
C ASP A 65 -7.22 -11.16 -3.15
N SER A 66 -5.93 -11.51 -3.31
CA SER A 66 -4.83 -10.53 -3.24
C SER A 66 -4.93 -9.48 -4.35
N PHE A 67 -5.31 -9.89 -5.56
CA PHE A 67 -5.54 -8.95 -6.66
C PHE A 67 -6.78 -8.09 -6.44
N GLU A 68 -7.88 -8.63 -5.93
CA GLU A 68 -9.06 -7.84 -5.58
C GLU A 68 -8.73 -6.77 -4.53
N ASN A 69 -7.98 -7.13 -3.48
CA ASN A 69 -7.46 -6.17 -2.52
C ASN A 69 -6.61 -5.08 -3.18
N ALA A 70 -5.68 -5.45 -4.06
CA ALA A 70 -4.83 -4.49 -4.76
C ALA A 70 -5.63 -3.55 -5.66
N ILE A 71 -6.64 -4.05 -6.37
CA ILE A 71 -7.52 -3.25 -7.24
C ILE A 71 -8.38 -2.28 -6.41
N LEU A 72 -8.88 -2.69 -5.25
CA LEU A 72 -9.61 -1.80 -4.33
C LEU A 72 -8.71 -0.71 -3.76
N VAL A 73 -7.48 -1.04 -3.38
CA VAL A 73 -6.47 -0.05 -2.96
C VAL A 73 -6.13 0.90 -4.13
N HIS A 74 -5.98 0.38 -5.36
CA HIS A 74 -5.75 1.18 -6.56
C HIS A 74 -6.86 2.23 -6.77
N ALA A 75 -8.11 1.83 -6.63
CA ALA A 75 -9.27 2.74 -6.71
C ALA A 75 -9.21 3.81 -5.60
N ALA A 76 -8.96 3.40 -4.35
CA ALA A 76 -8.93 4.29 -3.20
C ALA A 76 -7.83 5.38 -3.28
N ILE A 77 -6.72 5.09 -3.95
CA ILE A 77 -5.62 6.04 -4.16
C ILE A 77 -5.70 6.81 -5.48
N SER A 78 -6.66 6.52 -6.36
CA SER A 78 -6.68 6.99 -7.76
C SER A 78 -5.32 6.73 -8.44
N GLY A 79 -4.92 5.47 -8.43
CA GLY A 79 -3.62 5.03 -8.95
C GLY A 79 -3.48 5.19 -10.45
N SER A 80 -2.25 5.05 -10.94
CA SER A 80 -1.92 5.14 -12.38
C SER A 80 -2.67 4.09 -13.20
N THR A 81 -3.26 4.49 -14.32
CA THR A 81 -3.91 3.58 -15.28
C THR A 81 -2.97 2.51 -15.85
N ASN A 82 -1.66 2.68 -15.72
CA ASN A 82 -0.69 1.65 -16.10
C ASN A 82 -0.85 0.36 -15.29
N CYS A 83 -1.51 0.40 -14.13
CA CYS A 83 -1.87 -0.82 -13.37
C CYS A 83 -2.82 -1.74 -14.14
N LEU A 84 -3.63 -1.20 -15.07
CA LEU A 84 -4.50 -1.98 -15.93
C LEU A 84 -3.71 -2.85 -16.94
N LEU A 85 -2.41 -2.58 -17.10
CA LEU A 85 -1.48 -3.43 -17.85
C LEU A 85 -0.67 -4.32 -16.92
N HIS A 86 -0.13 -3.76 -15.83
CA HIS A 86 0.84 -4.45 -14.99
C HIS A 86 0.20 -5.51 -14.09
N LEU A 87 -0.95 -5.25 -13.48
CA LEU A 87 -1.61 -6.24 -12.63
C LEU A 87 -2.10 -7.46 -13.43
N PRO A 88 -2.76 -7.31 -14.59
CA PRO A 88 -3.08 -8.45 -15.45
C PRO A 88 -1.85 -9.22 -15.92
N ALA A 89 -0.73 -8.55 -16.23
CA ALA A 89 0.50 -9.22 -16.62
C ALA A 89 1.07 -10.09 -15.48
N ILE A 90 1.07 -9.59 -14.23
CA ILE A 90 1.49 -10.38 -13.06
C ILE A 90 0.52 -11.54 -12.83
N ALA A 91 -0.77 -11.31 -12.95
CA ALA A 91 -1.79 -12.35 -12.77
C ALA A 91 -1.66 -13.47 -13.82
N HIS A 92 -1.36 -13.11 -15.07
CA HIS A 92 -1.16 -14.06 -16.16
C HIS A 92 -0.01 -15.05 -15.86
N GLU A 93 1.12 -14.57 -15.31
CA GLU A 93 2.24 -15.42 -14.89
C GLU A 93 1.86 -16.42 -13.78
N LEU A 94 0.80 -16.12 -13.04
CA LEU A 94 0.26 -17.00 -11.98
C LEU A 94 -0.93 -17.84 -12.45
N GLY A 95 -1.31 -17.75 -13.73
CA GLY A 95 -2.48 -18.44 -14.28
C GLY A 95 -3.81 -17.86 -13.81
N ILE A 96 -3.82 -16.61 -13.32
CA ILE A 96 -5.02 -15.87 -12.86
C ILE A 96 -5.48 -14.92 -13.97
N GLU A 97 -6.76 -14.98 -14.30
CA GLU A 97 -7.34 -14.08 -15.30
C GLU A 97 -7.90 -12.81 -14.64
N ILE A 98 -7.38 -11.64 -15.04
CA ILE A 98 -7.89 -10.32 -14.68
C ILE A 98 -8.15 -9.53 -15.94
N THR A 99 -9.39 -9.05 -16.09
CA THR A 99 -9.84 -8.29 -17.26
C THR A 99 -10.20 -6.85 -16.89
N GLY A 100 -10.49 -6.03 -17.90
CA GLY A 100 -11.06 -4.69 -17.69
C GLY A 100 -12.35 -4.70 -16.88
N ASP A 101 -13.19 -5.73 -17.08
CA ASP A 101 -14.46 -5.88 -16.35
C ASP A 101 -14.22 -6.14 -14.84
N THR A 102 -13.12 -6.83 -14.48
CA THR A 102 -12.72 -7.03 -13.09
C THR A 102 -12.43 -5.68 -12.41
N PHE A 103 -11.66 -4.82 -13.09
CA PHE A 103 -11.40 -3.46 -12.61
C PHE A 103 -12.68 -2.63 -12.51
N ASP A 104 -13.50 -2.62 -13.56
CA ASP A 104 -14.75 -1.85 -13.59
C ASP A 104 -15.68 -2.24 -12.44
N ARG A 105 -15.89 -3.53 -12.23
CA ARG A 105 -16.72 -4.06 -11.13
C ARG A 105 -16.25 -3.58 -9.77
N LEU A 106 -14.95 -3.69 -9.49
CA LEU A 106 -14.38 -3.34 -8.17
C LEU A 106 -14.30 -1.82 -7.97
N HIS A 107 -14.00 -1.06 -9.02
CA HIS A 107 -13.88 0.39 -8.95
C HIS A 107 -15.24 1.10 -8.77
N ARG A 108 -16.34 0.57 -9.31
CA ARG A 108 -17.66 1.21 -9.24
C ARG A 108 -18.15 1.44 -7.80
N GLY A 109 -17.79 0.55 -6.88
CA GLY A 109 -18.15 0.67 -5.46
C GLY A 109 -17.13 1.39 -4.60
N ALA A 110 -15.95 1.67 -5.16
CA ALA A 110 -14.83 2.24 -4.40
C ALA A 110 -14.92 3.77 -4.30
N LYS A 111 -14.36 4.30 -3.21
CA LYS A 111 -14.26 5.73 -2.99
C LYS A 111 -12.81 6.19 -3.13
N TYR A 112 -12.59 7.36 -3.75
CA TYR A 112 -11.30 8.03 -3.77
C TYR A 112 -11.02 8.69 -2.41
N LEU A 113 -9.97 8.26 -1.74
CA LEU A 113 -9.66 8.67 -0.37
C LEU A 113 -8.39 9.52 -0.24
N LEU A 114 -7.51 9.50 -1.24
CA LEU A 114 -6.15 10.02 -1.12
C LEU A 114 -5.97 11.39 -1.80
N ASP A 115 -5.70 12.45 -1.01
CA ASP A 115 -5.50 13.82 -1.53
C ASP A 115 -4.01 14.09 -1.86
N ILE A 116 -3.44 13.31 -2.77
CA ILE A 116 -2.05 13.38 -3.23
C ILE A 116 -1.97 13.74 -4.72
N ARG A 117 -0.95 14.53 -5.09
CA ARG A 117 -0.67 14.88 -6.50
C ARG A 117 -0.54 13.62 -7.38
N PRO A 118 -0.98 13.66 -8.65
CA PRO A 118 -1.45 14.83 -9.41
C PRO A 118 -2.92 15.20 -9.17
N ALA A 119 -3.78 14.26 -8.73
CA ALA A 119 -5.21 14.49 -8.53
C ALA A 119 -5.52 15.30 -7.27
N GLY A 120 -4.64 15.27 -6.27
CA GLY A 120 -4.77 15.97 -5.00
C GLY A 120 -3.72 17.07 -4.78
N LYS A 121 -3.67 17.57 -3.55
CA LYS A 121 -2.88 18.73 -3.17
C LYS A 121 -1.46 18.39 -2.70
N TRP A 122 -1.29 17.29 -1.96
CA TRP A 122 -0.07 17.04 -1.20
C TRP A 122 0.96 16.21 -1.96
N PRO A 123 2.27 16.32 -1.65
CA PRO A 123 3.29 15.45 -2.24
C PRO A 123 3.21 14.02 -1.69
N ALA A 124 3.75 13.04 -2.45
CA ALA A 124 3.65 11.63 -2.12
C ALA A 124 4.24 11.24 -0.76
N GLU A 125 5.25 11.96 -0.25
CA GLU A 125 5.80 11.73 1.08
C GLU A 125 4.76 11.92 2.19
N CYS A 126 3.79 12.83 2.00
CA CYS A 126 2.69 13.04 2.94
C CYS A 126 1.81 11.80 3.07
N PHE A 127 1.64 11.02 2.00
CA PHE A 127 0.94 9.74 2.07
C PHE A 127 1.63 8.78 3.05
N TYR A 128 2.95 8.62 2.95
CA TYR A 128 3.70 7.80 3.90
C TYR A 128 3.54 8.32 5.34
N TYR A 129 3.64 9.64 5.54
CA TYR A 129 3.48 10.26 6.87
C TYR A 129 2.05 10.14 7.43
N ALA A 130 1.05 9.98 6.56
CA ALA A 130 -0.33 9.71 6.97
C ALA A 130 -0.59 8.23 7.31
N GLY A 131 0.41 7.36 7.22
CA GLY A 131 0.32 5.93 7.49
C GLY A 131 0.34 5.03 6.25
N GLY A 132 0.50 5.62 5.05
CA GLY A 132 0.73 4.88 3.81
C GLY A 132 -0.37 3.88 3.42
N VAL A 133 0.04 2.81 2.75
CA VAL A 133 -0.87 1.73 2.29
C VAL A 133 -1.66 1.10 3.45
N PRO A 134 -1.04 0.79 4.61
CA PRO A 134 -1.79 0.27 5.75
C PRO A 134 -2.93 1.16 6.20
N ALA A 135 -2.75 2.49 6.13
CA ALA A 135 -3.79 3.43 6.51
C ALA A 135 -4.97 3.44 5.53
N ILE A 136 -4.71 3.31 4.22
CA ILE A 136 -5.78 3.12 3.22
C ILE A 136 -6.51 1.80 3.46
N MET A 137 -5.77 0.72 3.68
CA MET A 137 -6.37 -0.59 3.94
C MET A 137 -7.25 -0.61 5.19
N GLU A 138 -6.87 0.12 6.24
CA GLU A 138 -7.73 0.24 7.43
C GLU A 138 -9.03 1.00 7.14
N GLU A 139 -9.00 2.03 6.26
CA GLU A 139 -10.22 2.77 5.89
C GLU A 139 -11.18 1.94 5.02
N ILE A 140 -10.67 1.03 4.18
CA ILE A 140 -11.49 0.17 3.32
C ILE A 140 -11.57 -1.28 3.83
N LYS A 141 -11.23 -1.51 5.09
CA LYS A 141 -11.01 -2.84 5.68
C LYS A 141 -12.18 -3.80 5.48
N ASP A 142 -13.40 -3.31 5.59
CA ASP A 142 -14.62 -4.12 5.47
C ASP A 142 -14.87 -4.66 4.06
N HIS A 143 -14.09 -4.18 3.08
CA HIS A 143 -14.13 -4.61 1.69
C HIS A 143 -12.93 -5.48 1.28
N LEU A 144 -11.98 -5.72 2.20
CA LEU A 144 -10.76 -6.48 1.93
C LEU A 144 -10.84 -7.93 2.39
N HIS A 145 -10.20 -8.81 1.65
CA HIS A 145 -9.90 -10.17 2.07
C HIS A 145 -8.72 -10.15 3.06
N LEU A 146 -9.00 -10.25 4.35
CA LEU A 146 -8.00 -10.07 5.41
C LEU A 146 -7.19 -11.34 5.70
N ASP A 147 -7.65 -12.47 5.23
CA ASP A 147 -7.05 -13.80 5.41
C ASP A 147 -6.00 -14.14 4.36
N VAL A 148 -5.81 -13.29 3.33
CA VAL A 148 -4.76 -13.49 2.33
C VAL A 148 -3.37 -13.49 2.96
N MET A 149 -2.53 -14.45 2.55
CA MET A 149 -1.15 -14.59 3.02
C MET A 149 -0.26 -13.50 2.42
N THR A 150 0.80 -13.14 3.14
CA THR A 150 1.78 -12.14 2.69
C THR A 150 3.22 -12.63 2.89
N VAL A 151 4.18 -11.92 2.31
CA VAL A 151 5.63 -12.20 2.45
C VAL A 151 6.15 -12.12 3.89
N THR A 152 5.35 -11.65 4.85
CA THR A 152 5.74 -11.69 6.26
C THR A 152 5.56 -13.07 6.88
N GLY A 153 4.84 -13.98 6.21
CA GLY A 153 4.39 -15.26 6.75
C GLY A 153 3.16 -15.12 7.67
N LYS A 154 2.48 -13.98 7.58
CA LYS A 154 1.24 -13.65 8.29
C LYS A 154 0.19 -13.22 7.28
N THR A 155 -1.08 -13.27 7.68
CA THR A 155 -2.18 -12.74 6.88
C THR A 155 -2.16 -11.21 6.84
N LEU A 156 -2.89 -10.63 5.89
CA LEU A 156 -3.08 -9.18 5.82
C LEU A 156 -3.66 -8.63 7.13
N GLY A 157 -4.69 -9.28 7.67
CA GLY A 157 -5.32 -8.86 8.91
C GLY A 157 -4.38 -8.87 10.11
N GLU A 158 -3.53 -9.90 10.24
CA GLU A 158 -2.51 -9.98 11.28
C GLU A 158 -1.46 -8.87 11.14
N ASN A 159 -1.03 -8.57 9.91
CA ASN A 159 -0.09 -7.48 9.65
C ASN A 159 -0.68 -6.11 10.02
N LEU A 160 -1.93 -5.83 9.64
CA LEU A 160 -2.61 -4.59 10.00
C LEU A 160 -2.74 -4.43 11.52
N LYS A 161 -3.06 -5.50 12.22
CA LYS A 161 -3.11 -5.52 13.69
C LYS A 161 -1.75 -5.22 14.30
N GLU A 162 -0.69 -5.91 13.83
CA GLU A 162 0.68 -5.69 14.31
C GLU A 162 1.15 -4.26 14.13
N LEU A 163 0.82 -3.61 13.01
CA LEU A 163 1.19 -2.22 12.76
C LEU A 163 0.53 -1.23 13.74
N LYS A 164 -0.68 -1.54 14.22
CA LYS A 164 -1.32 -0.76 15.30
C LYS A 164 -0.61 -0.91 16.63
N GLU A 165 -0.10 -2.10 16.91
CA GLU A 165 0.49 -2.45 18.20
C GLU A 165 1.98 -2.06 18.31
N ASN A 166 2.70 -1.98 17.18
CA ASN A 166 4.15 -1.77 17.17
C ASN A 166 4.60 -0.30 17.05
N GLY A 167 3.68 0.65 17.17
CA GLY A 167 3.97 2.09 17.10
C GLY A 167 4.25 2.61 15.68
N PHE A 168 3.81 1.90 14.62
CA PHE A 168 4.01 2.34 13.23
C PHE A 168 3.30 3.68 12.96
N TYR A 169 2.05 3.82 13.35
CA TYR A 169 1.27 5.03 13.10
C TYR A 169 1.77 6.23 13.90
N GLU A 170 2.25 6.03 15.12
CA GLU A 170 2.87 7.07 15.94
C GLU A 170 4.17 7.58 15.31
N ARG A 171 4.97 6.68 14.70
CA ARG A 171 6.16 7.08 13.93
C ARG A 171 5.80 7.90 12.70
N CYS A 172 4.77 7.49 11.95
CA CYS A 172 4.26 8.23 10.80
C CYS A 172 3.80 9.64 11.22
N GLU A 173 3.00 9.75 12.27
CA GLU A 173 2.52 11.02 12.79
C GLU A 173 3.66 11.95 13.25
N LYS A 174 4.71 11.38 13.85
CA LYS A 174 5.91 12.16 14.21
C LYS A 174 6.58 12.77 12.98
N TRP A 175 6.62 12.05 11.85
CA TRP A 175 7.14 12.57 10.60
C TRP A 175 6.21 13.64 10.00
N LEU A 176 4.90 13.46 10.10
CA LEU A 176 3.93 14.46 9.65
C LEU A 176 4.07 15.77 10.44
N ARG A 177 4.25 15.69 11.76
CA ARG A 177 4.53 16.88 12.59
C ARG A 177 5.81 17.59 12.17
N LYS A 178 6.91 16.87 11.93
CA LYS A 178 8.16 17.45 11.42
C LYS A 178 8.00 18.11 10.06
N PHE A 179 7.20 17.51 9.18
CA PHE A 179 6.85 18.10 7.89
C PHE A 179 6.09 19.42 8.07
N ASN A 180 5.08 19.44 8.92
CA ASN A 180 4.32 20.64 9.26
C ASN A 180 5.22 21.77 9.80
N GLU A 181 6.08 21.45 10.77
CA GLU A 181 7.06 22.40 11.34
C GLU A 181 7.99 22.98 10.26
N ARG A 182 8.52 22.10 9.38
CA ARG A 182 9.46 22.50 8.32
C ARG A 182 8.85 23.48 7.32
N TYR A 183 7.57 23.32 7.00
CA TYR A 183 6.89 24.10 5.97
C TYR A 183 5.93 25.15 6.54
N GLY A 184 5.83 25.30 7.86
CA GLY A 184 4.94 26.25 8.51
C GLY A 184 3.46 26.00 8.21
N ILE A 185 3.04 24.74 8.15
CA ILE A 185 1.66 24.32 7.85
C ILE A 185 1.12 23.44 8.97
N SER A 186 -0.20 23.16 8.93
CA SER A 186 -0.88 22.34 9.94
C SER A 186 -1.84 21.37 9.26
N ILE A 187 -1.28 20.35 8.57
CA ILE A 187 -2.09 19.29 7.98
C ILE A 187 -2.15 18.09 8.91
N THR A 188 -3.29 17.42 8.89
CA THR A 188 -3.57 16.20 9.62
C THR A 188 -3.57 14.98 8.69
N ARG A 189 -3.63 13.78 9.26
CA ARG A 189 -3.82 12.56 8.48
C ARG A 189 -5.10 12.62 7.63
N GLN A 190 -6.19 13.19 8.16
CA GLN A 190 -7.49 13.28 7.48
C GLN A 190 -7.49 14.26 6.30
N ASP A 191 -6.57 15.23 6.28
CA ASP A 191 -6.37 16.11 5.13
C ASP A 191 -5.66 15.40 3.96
N ILE A 192 -5.04 14.24 4.22
CA ILE A 192 -4.28 13.44 3.25
C ILE A 192 -5.05 12.18 2.87
N ILE A 193 -5.58 11.45 3.87
CA ILE A 193 -6.39 10.23 3.70
C ILE A 193 -7.77 10.51 4.30
N ARG A 194 -8.78 10.62 3.44
CA ARG A 194 -10.17 10.86 3.84
C ARG A 194 -10.77 9.61 4.45
N GLN A 195 -11.65 9.77 5.41
CA GLN A 195 -12.47 8.68 5.93
C GLN A 195 -13.55 8.27 4.92
N ILE A 196 -13.80 6.98 4.78
CA ILE A 196 -14.74 6.44 3.79
C ILE A 196 -16.17 7.02 3.93
N GLY A 197 -16.60 7.37 5.12
CA GLY A 197 -17.90 8.00 5.38
C GLY A 197 -17.97 9.52 5.08
N ARG A 198 -16.82 10.14 4.73
CA ARG A 198 -16.70 11.58 4.43
C ARG A 198 -16.13 11.85 3.01
N ALA A 199 -15.98 10.80 2.21
CA ALA A 199 -15.46 10.85 0.83
C ALA A 199 -16.59 11.04 -0.20
#